data_ec7db7da7110598a7eb8ac9580d9ee5e
#
_entry.id   ec7db7da7110598a7eb8ac9580d9ee5e
#
_cell.length_a   1.000
_cell.length_b   1.000
_cell.length_c   1.000
_cell.angle_alpha   90.00
_cell.angle_beta   90.00
_cell.angle_gamma   90.00
#
_symmetry.space_group_name_H-M   'P 1'
#
loop_
_entity.id
_entity.type
_entity.pdbx_description
1 polymer ?
#
loop_
_entity_poly.entity_id
_entity_poly.type
_entity_poly.pdbx_seq_one_letter_code
_entity_poly.pdbx_strand_id
1 'polypeptide(L)'
;MDSGAAINDSRYHEHTDRAPVFISSDAKKLSDFLRRNIRYGDSDNIMYRIEHGVIKPSKGLADSLASMLRGNREFILLDEQKLVYETALELAEKGRENPKQTFIVKGGPGTGKSVVAINLIVEATNREMLTQFVSKNSAPREVFKARLTGTMRKTHIDNLFRGSGGYTDTETNFFDLLVVDEAHRLNEKSGLYGNLGENQIKELINSARTSVFFIDEDQRVTLSDIGTVEEIRHFARQAGSEVTVLELSSQFRCNGSDGYLAWIDHVLQIRETANTTLDGIDYDFRVFDDPNELRNVIEEKNRRANKARLVAGYCWDWTSRKDPAKFDIELPEHDFRARWNLDKHGPKWLIAEDSISEIGCIHTCQGLELDYVGVIIGDDFVIRDGIAVTNASARSKSDRSVRGYKKRLKEDRESALADADRIIKNTYRTLMTRGMKGCYIYSADAETRQHFRSFVETQITEQKNDVSALQVPYEVVDYESALPYEGFVPLYDLQAAAGEFSELQSPDEDFEWVKLPEHFATRPGQFVAQVVGESMNKRIPNGAWCLFSANPGGTRNGKIVLVQHRAIEDPDNGSCLTVKLYRSEKTISGDELVNEKVILRPVTSAHGYRDIVIEDDDLHDLRVVGEFIAVLA
;
A
#
# COMPACT_ATOMS: atom_id res chain seq x y z
N MET A 1 24.08 -26.74 -1.66
CA MET A 1 24.56 -28.12 -1.94
C MET A 1 23.71 -28.63 -3.10
N ASP A 2 24.35 -28.75 -4.25
CA ASP A 2 23.72 -29.20 -5.47
C ASP A 2 23.68 -30.74 -5.47
N SER A 3 22.62 -31.32 -4.94
CA SER A 3 22.45 -32.77 -4.86
C SER A 3 21.66 -33.28 -6.05
N GLY A 4 22.17 -33.03 -7.28
CA GLY A 4 21.57 -33.56 -8.50
C GLY A 4 21.35 -35.06 -8.50
N ALA A 5 21.96 -35.78 -7.56
CA ALA A 5 21.74 -37.21 -7.37
C ALA A 5 20.33 -37.56 -6.89
N ALA A 6 19.70 -36.72 -6.06
CA ALA A 6 18.37 -37.02 -5.49
C ALA A 6 17.23 -36.83 -6.52
N ILE A 7 17.34 -35.84 -7.42
CA ILE A 7 16.28 -35.56 -8.41
C ILE A 7 16.32 -36.58 -9.56
N ASN A 8 17.44 -37.26 -9.79
CA ASN A 8 17.58 -38.29 -10.80
C ASN A 8 17.18 -39.70 -10.32
N ASP A 9 16.60 -39.80 -9.11
CA ASP A 9 16.05 -41.06 -8.61
C ASP A 9 14.84 -41.49 -9.47
N SER A 10 14.74 -42.79 -9.74
CA SER A 10 13.67 -43.35 -10.59
C SER A 10 12.27 -43.02 -10.14
N ARG A 11 12.06 -42.69 -8.87
CA ARG A 11 10.78 -42.26 -8.28
C ARG A 11 10.26 -40.93 -8.87
N TYR A 12 11.15 -40.12 -9.42
CA TYR A 12 10.81 -38.81 -9.99
C TYR A 12 10.77 -38.80 -11.54
N HIS A 13 11.08 -39.91 -12.21
CA HIS A 13 11.17 -39.96 -13.66
C HIS A 13 9.85 -39.52 -14.35
N GLU A 14 8.69 -39.90 -13.83
CA GLU A 14 7.42 -39.47 -14.40
C GLU A 14 7.24 -37.95 -14.42
N HIS A 15 7.82 -37.26 -13.44
CA HIS A 15 7.75 -35.80 -13.33
C HIS A 15 8.88 -35.13 -14.15
N THR A 16 10.09 -35.68 -14.09
CA THR A 16 11.26 -35.10 -14.79
C THR A 16 11.19 -35.32 -16.31
N ASP A 17 10.46 -36.34 -16.78
CA ASP A 17 10.19 -36.57 -18.20
C ASP A 17 9.21 -35.54 -18.77
N ARG A 18 8.29 -35.04 -17.95
CA ARG A 18 7.34 -33.98 -18.33
C ARG A 18 7.89 -32.57 -18.17
N ALA A 19 8.73 -32.35 -17.16
CA ALA A 19 9.35 -31.08 -16.85
C ALA A 19 10.85 -31.31 -16.60
N PRO A 20 11.71 -31.10 -17.61
CA PRO A 20 13.15 -31.37 -17.48
C PRO A 20 13.75 -30.48 -16.39
N VAL A 21 14.54 -31.09 -15.53
CA VAL A 21 15.24 -30.44 -14.43
C VAL A 21 16.69 -30.15 -14.84
N PHE A 22 17.14 -28.94 -14.60
CA PHE A 22 18.50 -28.49 -14.85
C PHE A 22 19.15 -28.11 -13.52
N ILE A 23 20.37 -28.60 -13.30
CA ILE A 23 21.19 -28.25 -12.14
C ILE A 23 22.34 -27.32 -12.58
N SER A 24 23.12 -26.77 -11.66
CA SER A 24 24.14 -25.77 -11.97
C SER A 24 25.17 -26.25 -13.01
N SER A 25 25.46 -27.54 -13.04
CA SER A 25 26.33 -28.16 -14.07
C SER A 25 25.67 -28.28 -15.46
N ASP A 26 24.37 -28.07 -15.58
CA ASP A 26 23.61 -28.25 -16.81
C ASP A 26 23.32 -26.93 -17.55
N ALA A 27 24.04 -25.86 -17.25
CA ALA A 27 23.83 -24.53 -17.85
C ALA A 27 23.76 -24.56 -19.38
N LYS A 28 24.65 -25.36 -20.03
CA LYS A 28 24.62 -25.51 -21.48
C LYS A 28 23.39 -26.25 -21.98
N LYS A 29 22.96 -27.31 -21.29
CA LYS A 29 21.73 -28.04 -21.63
C LYS A 29 20.47 -27.18 -21.47
N LEU A 30 20.44 -26.34 -20.42
CA LEU A 30 19.37 -25.36 -20.21
C LEU A 30 19.33 -24.32 -21.35
N SER A 31 20.48 -23.77 -21.73
CA SER A 31 20.57 -22.84 -22.85
C SER A 31 20.07 -23.46 -24.16
N ASP A 32 20.49 -24.70 -24.46
CA ASP A 32 20.06 -25.44 -25.66
C ASP A 32 18.56 -25.78 -25.62
N PHE A 33 18.02 -26.07 -24.43
CA PHE A 33 16.60 -26.31 -24.23
C PHE A 33 15.78 -25.02 -24.46
N LEU A 34 16.22 -23.91 -23.89
CA LEU A 34 15.57 -22.60 -24.08
C LEU A 34 15.58 -22.19 -25.56
N ARG A 35 16.73 -22.30 -26.26
CA ARG A 35 16.86 -21.98 -27.70
C ARG A 35 15.98 -22.84 -28.60
N ARG A 36 15.72 -24.11 -28.23
CA ARG A 36 14.82 -24.98 -29.00
C ARG A 36 13.35 -24.65 -28.83
N ASN A 37 12.96 -24.21 -27.62
CA ASN A 37 11.56 -24.04 -27.26
C ASN A 37 11.10 -22.58 -27.37
N ILE A 38 12.01 -21.59 -27.20
CA ILE A 38 11.73 -20.17 -27.31
C ILE A 38 12.30 -19.67 -28.64
N ARG A 39 11.43 -19.45 -29.61
CA ARG A 39 11.82 -18.98 -30.96
C ARG A 39 11.82 -17.46 -31.09
N TYR A 40 11.06 -16.77 -30.25
CA TYR A 40 10.93 -15.33 -30.22
C TYR A 40 11.18 -14.85 -28.80
N GLY A 41 11.83 -13.71 -28.67
CA GLY A 41 12.00 -13.06 -27.37
C GLY A 41 10.65 -12.59 -26.81
N ASP A 42 10.65 -12.27 -25.54
CA ASP A 42 9.49 -11.65 -24.87
C ASP A 42 9.26 -10.24 -25.44
N SER A 43 8.25 -10.13 -26.32
CA SER A 43 7.86 -8.86 -26.95
C SER A 43 7.06 -7.94 -26.00
N ASP A 44 6.48 -8.53 -24.96
CA ASP A 44 5.58 -7.85 -24.01
C ASP A 44 6.26 -7.58 -22.66
N ASN A 45 7.57 -7.78 -22.56
CA ASN A 45 8.37 -7.63 -21.33
C ASN A 45 7.77 -8.36 -20.11
N ILE A 46 7.15 -9.53 -20.33
CA ILE A 46 6.42 -10.26 -19.29
C ILE A 46 7.33 -10.59 -18.10
N MET A 47 8.57 -11.01 -18.34
CA MET A 47 9.53 -11.33 -17.28
C MET A 47 9.86 -10.09 -16.45
N TYR A 48 10.10 -8.97 -17.11
CA TYR A 48 10.34 -7.69 -16.44
C TYR A 48 9.13 -7.26 -15.61
N ARG A 49 7.90 -7.39 -16.15
CA ARG A 49 6.65 -7.10 -15.43
C ARG A 49 6.41 -8.04 -14.25
N ILE A 50 6.89 -9.28 -14.30
CA ILE A 50 6.85 -10.23 -13.17
C ILE A 50 7.87 -9.82 -12.11
N GLU A 51 9.08 -9.50 -12.52
CA GLU A 51 10.19 -9.18 -11.61
C GLU A 51 10.01 -7.83 -10.89
N HIS A 52 9.47 -6.83 -11.61
CA HIS A 52 9.27 -5.47 -11.09
C HIS A 52 7.80 -5.13 -10.83
N GLY A 53 6.90 -6.11 -11.01
CA GLY A 53 5.48 -5.93 -10.81
C GLY A 53 5.13 -5.67 -9.35
N VAL A 54 4.51 -4.54 -9.07
CA VAL A 54 3.89 -4.31 -7.76
C VAL A 54 2.76 -5.32 -7.58
N ILE A 55 2.82 -6.13 -6.52
CA ILE A 55 1.76 -7.10 -6.22
C ILE A 55 0.55 -6.33 -5.71
N LYS A 56 -0.37 -6.04 -6.61
CA LYS A 56 -1.65 -5.40 -6.25
C LYS A 56 -2.64 -6.51 -5.84
N PRO A 57 -3.28 -6.43 -4.66
CA PRO A 57 -4.31 -7.38 -4.30
C PRO A 57 -5.49 -7.26 -5.27
N SER A 58 -5.73 -8.29 -6.08
CA SER A 58 -6.75 -8.30 -7.12
C SER A 58 -8.14 -8.71 -6.63
N LYS A 59 -8.25 -9.33 -5.45
CA LYS A 59 -9.50 -9.85 -4.89
C LYS A 59 -9.67 -9.41 -3.44
N GLY A 60 -10.90 -9.04 -3.09
CA GLY A 60 -11.25 -8.79 -1.69
C GLY A 60 -11.15 -10.07 -0.86
N LEU A 61 -10.46 -10.02 0.29
CA LEU A 61 -10.28 -11.16 1.19
C LEU A 61 -11.62 -11.82 1.57
N ALA A 62 -12.63 -11.02 1.86
CA ALA A 62 -13.96 -11.51 2.22
C ALA A 62 -14.65 -12.24 1.07
N ASP A 63 -14.43 -11.82 -0.19
CA ASP A 63 -15.04 -12.45 -1.37
C ASP A 63 -14.40 -13.82 -1.67
N SER A 64 -13.13 -13.96 -1.37
CA SER A 64 -12.37 -15.20 -1.61
C SER A 64 -12.56 -16.27 -0.53
N LEU A 65 -12.99 -15.88 0.65
CA LEU A 65 -13.08 -16.78 1.82
C LEU A 65 -13.96 -18.02 1.56
N ALA A 66 -15.11 -17.88 0.90
CA ALA A 66 -16.00 -18.98 0.59
C ALA A 66 -15.37 -20.00 -0.38
N SER A 67 -14.53 -19.54 -1.29
CA SER A 67 -13.79 -20.38 -2.24
C SER A 67 -12.64 -21.12 -1.51
N MET A 68 -11.94 -20.44 -0.61
CA MET A 68 -10.85 -21.02 0.18
C MET A 68 -11.35 -22.16 1.09
N LEU A 69 -12.49 -21.98 1.77
CA LEU A 69 -13.09 -23.02 2.61
C LEU A 69 -13.58 -24.24 1.80
N ARG A 70 -13.71 -24.11 0.47
CA ARG A 70 -13.98 -25.22 -0.45
C ARG A 70 -12.69 -25.86 -1.00
N GLY A 71 -11.52 -25.46 -0.50
CA GLY A 71 -10.22 -26.02 -0.88
C GLY A 71 -9.52 -25.31 -2.05
N ASN A 72 -10.07 -24.21 -2.57
CA ASN A 72 -9.39 -23.44 -3.61
C ASN A 72 -8.34 -22.51 -3.00
N ARG A 73 -7.16 -22.46 -3.59
CA ARG A 73 -6.13 -21.49 -3.23
C ARG A 73 -6.40 -20.17 -3.93
N GLU A 74 -6.84 -19.16 -3.19
CA GLU A 74 -7.20 -17.84 -3.73
C GLU A 74 -6.07 -16.80 -3.54
N PHE A 75 -5.22 -16.98 -2.52
CA PHE A 75 -4.11 -16.09 -2.24
C PHE A 75 -2.80 -16.86 -2.24
N ILE A 76 -1.80 -16.29 -2.90
CA ILE A 76 -0.42 -16.73 -2.77
C ILE A 76 0.17 -15.93 -1.62
N LEU A 77 0.55 -16.62 -0.55
CA LEU A 77 1.26 -15.99 0.57
C LEU A 77 2.68 -15.69 0.13
N LEU A 78 3.16 -14.48 0.39
CA LEU A 78 4.54 -14.11 0.18
C LEU A 78 5.45 -14.77 1.23
N ASP A 79 6.74 -14.73 1.01
CA ASP A 79 7.71 -15.47 1.82
C ASP A 79 7.56 -15.21 3.32
N GLU A 80 7.45 -13.94 3.75
CA GLU A 80 7.22 -13.60 5.17
C GLU A 80 5.86 -14.09 5.67
N GLN A 81 4.80 -13.90 4.87
CA GLN A 81 3.45 -14.36 5.21
C GLN A 81 3.39 -15.89 5.26
N LYS A 82 4.10 -16.56 4.34
CA LYS A 82 4.21 -18.01 4.31
C LYS A 82 4.97 -18.53 5.52
N LEU A 83 6.07 -17.88 5.91
CA LEU A 83 6.81 -18.22 7.11
C LEU A 83 5.93 -18.11 8.37
N VAL A 84 5.18 -17.01 8.52
CA VAL A 84 4.23 -16.84 9.63
C VAL A 84 3.15 -17.91 9.61
N TYR A 85 2.60 -18.22 8.45
CA TYR A 85 1.57 -19.24 8.27
C TYR A 85 2.06 -20.65 8.65
N GLU A 86 3.23 -21.06 8.14
CA GLU A 86 3.82 -22.37 8.42
C GLU A 86 4.22 -22.49 9.91
N THR A 87 4.84 -21.44 10.47
CA THR A 87 5.18 -21.39 11.90
C THR A 87 3.94 -21.52 12.79
N ALA A 88 2.85 -20.83 12.46
CA ALA A 88 1.62 -20.89 13.24
C ALA A 88 1.01 -22.31 13.24
N LEU A 89 1.03 -23.00 12.09
CA LEU A 89 0.55 -24.39 12.00
C LEU A 89 1.44 -25.37 12.75
N GLU A 90 2.76 -25.22 12.67
CA GLU A 90 3.72 -26.02 13.44
C GLU A 90 3.50 -25.85 14.95
N LEU A 91 3.35 -24.61 15.42
CA LEU A 91 3.07 -24.30 16.81
C LEU A 91 1.70 -24.84 17.26
N ALA A 92 0.70 -24.83 16.37
CA ALA A 92 -0.62 -25.40 16.66
C ALA A 92 -0.55 -26.93 16.86
N GLU A 93 0.22 -27.63 16.05
CA GLU A 93 0.48 -29.07 16.21
C GLU A 93 1.28 -29.34 17.48
N LYS A 94 2.36 -28.61 17.73
CA LYS A 94 3.17 -28.72 18.96
C LYS A 94 2.36 -28.46 20.23
N GLY A 95 1.47 -27.46 20.21
CA GLY A 95 0.60 -27.12 21.34
C GLY A 95 -0.38 -28.24 21.75
N ARG A 96 -0.71 -29.16 20.85
CA ARG A 96 -1.52 -30.35 21.16
C ARG A 96 -0.78 -31.33 22.07
N GLU A 97 0.55 -31.39 21.95
CA GLU A 97 1.42 -32.31 22.67
C GLU A 97 1.97 -31.74 23.99
N ASN A 98 1.84 -30.41 24.23
CA ASN A 98 2.45 -29.60 25.30
C ASN A 98 3.92 -29.20 25.02
N PRO A 99 4.38 -27.99 25.38
CA PRO A 99 3.69 -26.96 26.18
C PRO A 99 2.76 -26.05 25.36
N LYS A 100 1.91 -25.26 26.06
CA LYS A 100 1.06 -24.23 25.49
C LYS A 100 1.89 -23.25 24.65
N GLN A 101 1.35 -22.78 23.52
CA GLN A 101 2.05 -21.90 22.57
C GLN A 101 1.35 -20.54 22.45
N THR A 102 2.11 -19.47 22.45
CA THR A 102 1.64 -18.11 22.14
C THR A 102 2.49 -17.54 21.03
N PHE A 103 1.86 -17.25 19.91
CA PHE A 103 2.53 -16.70 18.74
C PHE A 103 2.09 -15.25 18.51
N ILE A 104 3.02 -14.30 18.49
CA ILE A 104 2.78 -12.88 18.28
C ILE A 104 3.30 -12.50 16.91
N VAL A 105 2.41 -12.04 16.05
CA VAL A 105 2.72 -11.58 14.69
C VAL A 105 2.55 -10.07 14.63
N LYS A 106 3.66 -9.36 14.64
CA LYS A 106 3.70 -7.90 14.48
C LYS A 106 3.58 -7.55 13.00
N GLY A 107 2.97 -6.42 12.70
CA GLY A 107 2.98 -5.88 11.34
C GLY A 107 2.14 -4.62 11.23
N GLY A 108 2.59 -3.69 10.40
CA GLY A 108 1.91 -2.43 10.12
C GLY A 108 0.58 -2.59 9.36
N PRO A 109 -0.11 -1.49 9.05
CA PRO A 109 -1.31 -1.53 8.22
C PRO A 109 -0.96 -2.07 6.83
N GLY A 110 -1.73 -3.03 6.32
CA GLY A 110 -1.55 -3.55 4.95
C GLY A 110 -0.47 -4.60 4.75
N THR A 111 0.17 -5.10 5.80
CA THR A 111 1.16 -6.20 5.70
C THR A 111 0.54 -7.59 5.49
N GLY A 112 -0.80 -7.66 5.33
CA GLY A 112 -1.51 -8.90 5.06
C GLY A 112 -1.82 -9.76 6.30
N LYS A 113 -1.77 -9.19 7.51
CA LYS A 113 -2.13 -9.88 8.77
C LYS A 113 -3.44 -10.66 8.66
N SER A 114 -4.51 -10.00 8.22
CA SER A 114 -5.83 -10.62 8.09
C SER A 114 -5.86 -11.69 6.98
N VAL A 115 -5.05 -11.56 5.92
CA VAL A 115 -4.92 -12.58 4.88
C VAL A 115 -4.31 -13.86 5.48
N VAL A 116 -3.23 -13.74 6.24
CA VAL A 116 -2.60 -14.87 6.93
C VAL A 116 -3.56 -15.47 7.95
N ALA A 117 -4.24 -14.63 8.75
CA ALA A 117 -5.20 -15.07 9.77
C ALA A 117 -6.33 -15.91 9.17
N ILE A 118 -6.89 -15.49 8.04
CA ILE A 118 -7.95 -16.23 7.33
C ILE A 118 -7.43 -17.53 6.72
N ASN A 119 -6.24 -17.53 6.12
CA ASN A 119 -5.62 -18.77 5.61
C ASN A 119 -5.38 -19.78 6.73
N LEU A 120 -4.94 -19.30 7.91
CA LEU A 120 -4.76 -20.16 9.09
C LEU A 120 -6.08 -20.79 9.55
N ILE A 121 -7.16 -20.02 9.62
CA ILE A 121 -8.48 -20.54 10.03
C ILE A 121 -9.00 -21.60 9.05
N VAL A 122 -8.83 -21.35 7.75
CA VAL A 122 -9.22 -22.30 6.70
C VAL A 122 -8.45 -23.61 6.87
N GLU A 123 -7.13 -23.53 6.97
CA GLU A 123 -6.28 -24.73 7.10
C GLU A 123 -6.51 -25.47 8.41
N ALA A 124 -6.62 -24.76 9.53
CA ALA A 124 -6.93 -25.37 10.81
C ALA A 124 -8.28 -26.12 10.80
N THR A 125 -9.28 -25.52 10.11
CA THR A 125 -10.58 -26.17 9.92
C THR A 125 -10.45 -27.43 9.06
N ASN A 126 -9.67 -27.39 7.98
CA ASN A 126 -9.41 -28.55 7.11
C ASN A 126 -8.65 -29.67 7.83
N ARG A 127 -7.81 -29.33 8.82
CA ARG A 127 -7.11 -30.29 9.71
C ARG A 127 -7.96 -30.74 10.90
N GLU A 128 -9.25 -30.44 10.90
CA GLU A 128 -10.18 -30.78 11.98
C GLU A 128 -9.76 -30.27 13.37
N MET A 129 -9.03 -29.15 13.41
CA MET A 129 -8.69 -28.48 14.66
C MET A 129 -9.90 -27.73 15.20
N LEU A 130 -10.12 -27.78 16.51
CA LEU A 130 -11.11 -26.94 17.17
C LEU A 130 -10.54 -25.49 17.22
N THR A 131 -11.01 -24.64 16.29
CA THR A 131 -10.45 -23.33 16.06
C THR A 131 -11.49 -22.23 15.95
N GLN A 132 -11.11 -20.99 16.27
CA GLN A 132 -11.93 -19.79 16.06
C GLN A 132 -11.09 -18.60 15.60
N PHE A 133 -11.69 -17.79 14.72
CA PHE A 133 -11.22 -16.44 14.39
C PHE A 133 -11.84 -15.46 15.38
N VAL A 134 -10.98 -14.76 16.10
CA VAL A 134 -11.36 -13.81 17.15
C VAL A 134 -11.01 -12.40 16.73
N SER A 135 -11.97 -11.50 16.73
CA SER A 135 -11.72 -10.07 16.55
C SER A 135 -12.69 -9.27 17.40
N LYS A 136 -12.20 -8.25 18.08
CA LYS A 136 -13.07 -7.33 18.85
C LYS A 136 -14.00 -6.56 17.94
N ASN A 137 -13.52 -6.14 16.76
CA ASN A 137 -14.31 -5.39 15.81
C ASN A 137 -15.38 -6.28 15.15
N SER A 138 -16.63 -5.82 15.18
CA SER A 138 -17.74 -6.58 14.58
C SER A 138 -17.79 -6.47 13.07
N ALA A 139 -17.34 -5.36 12.47
CA ALA A 139 -17.48 -5.11 11.04
C ALA A 139 -16.79 -6.18 10.17
N PRO A 140 -15.51 -6.54 10.33
CA PRO A 140 -14.90 -7.62 9.57
C PRO A 140 -15.61 -8.97 9.76
N ARG A 141 -15.96 -9.29 11.01
CA ARG A 141 -16.64 -10.56 11.32
C ARG A 141 -17.99 -10.70 10.60
N GLU A 142 -18.82 -9.65 10.61
CA GLU A 142 -20.12 -9.67 9.96
C GLU A 142 -20.01 -9.68 8.43
N VAL A 143 -18.99 -9.06 7.87
CA VAL A 143 -18.69 -9.15 6.43
C VAL A 143 -18.29 -10.58 6.07
N PHE A 144 -17.38 -11.22 6.81
CA PHE A 144 -17.01 -12.62 6.57
C PHE A 144 -18.22 -13.55 6.72
N LYS A 145 -19.04 -13.38 7.76
CA LYS A 145 -20.26 -14.16 7.95
C LYS A 145 -21.23 -13.98 6.79
N ALA A 146 -21.45 -12.76 6.32
CA ALA A 146 -22.35 -12.46 5.20
C ALA A 146 -21.89 -13.14 3.91
N ARG A 147 -20.58 -13.17 3.62
CA ARG A 147 -20.02 -13.83 2.43
C ARG A 147 -20.06 -15.35 2.50
N LEU A 148 -20.10 -15.92 3.68
CA LEU A 148 -20.22 -17.37 3.89
C LEU A 148 -21.70 -17.84 3.94
N THR A 149 -22.64 -16.93 4.09
CA THR A 149 -24.08 -17.27 4.08
C THR A 149 -24.44 -17.93 2.76
N GLY A 150 -25.07 -19.11 2.85
CA GLY A 150 -25.41 -19.94 1.67
C GLY A 150 -24.35 -20.98 1.29
N THR A 151 -23.12 -20.87 1.83
CA THR A 151 -22.04 -21.87 1.59
C THR A 151 -21.87 -22.85 2.77
N MET A 152 -22.15 -22.40 3.98
CA MET A 152 -22.03 -23.16 5.21
C MET A 152 -23.27 -22.99 6.10
N ARG A 153 -23.48 -23.90 7.04
CA ARG A 153 -24.56 -23.77 8.05
C ARG A 153 -24.29 -22.55 8.94
N LYS A 154 -25.31 -21.75 9.20
CA LYS A 154 -25.20 -20.52 10.01
C LYS A 154 -24.56 -20.76 11.38
N THR A 155 -24.93 -21.85 12.06
CA THR A 155 -24.34 -22.23 13.36
C THR A 155 -22.82 -22.45 13.29
N HIS A 156 -22.35 -23.02 12.17
CA HIS A 156 -20.92 -23.24 11.96
C HIS A 156 -20.20 -21.91 11.71
N ILE A 157 -20.78 -21.05 10.88
CA ILE A 157 -20.25 -19.70 10.62
C ILE A 157 -20.17 -18.88 11.91
N ASP A 158 -21.25 -18.90 12.72
CA ASP A 158 -21.31 -18.17 13.99
C ASP A 158 -20.32 -18.70 15.03
N ASN A 159 -20.00 -19.99 15.01
CA ASN A 159 -18.98 -20.58 15.87
C ASN A 159 -17.56 -20.26 15.39
N LEU A 160 -17.34 -20.13 14.09
CA LEU A 160 -16.01 -19.86 13.55
C LEU A 160 -15.55 -18.41 13.79
N PHE A 161 -16.47 -17.43 13.78
CA PHE A 161 -16.16 -15.99 13.92
C PHE A 161 -16.76 -15.42 15.21
N ARG A 162 -15.90 -15.17 16.20
CA ARG A 162 -16.31 -14.74 17.54
C ARG A 162 -15.72 -13.38 17.94
N GLY A 163 -16.42 -12.72 18.86
CA GLY A 163 -15.91 -11.51 19.53
C GLY A 163 -15.00 -11.88 20.70
N SER A 164 -14.00 -11.04 21.01
CA SER A 164 -13.02 -11.26 22.08
C SER A 164 -13.59 -11.38 23.49
N GLY A 165 -14.82 -10.91 23.73
CA GLY A 165 -15.46 -10.97 25.07
C GLY A 165 -16.20 -12.26 25.39
N GLY A 166 -16.10 -13.31 24.59
CA GLY A 166 -16.81 -14.58 24.77
C GLY A 166 -16.03 -15.69 25.46
N TYR A 167 -14.89 -15.38 26.12
CA TYR A 167 -13.95 -16.39 26.63
C TYR A 167 -13.81 -16.39 28.16
N THR A 168 -14.60 -15.59 28.87
CA THR A 168 -14.55 -15.44 30.33
C THR A 168 -14.76 -16.74 31.08
N ASP A 169 -15.63 -17.62 30.58
CA ASP A 169 -16.01 -18.88 31.21
C ASP A 169 -15.55 -20.10 30.41
N THR A 170 -14.63 -19.92 29.47
CA THR A 170 -14.11 -21.01 28.64
C THR A 170 -13.13 -21.86 29.44
N GLU A 171 -13.27 -23.18 29.36
CA GLU A 171 -12.35 -24.11 29.97
C GLU A 171 -10.92 -23.93 29.44
N THR A 172 -9.93 -24.18 30.31
CA THR A 172 -8.51 -24.09 29.95
C THR A 172 -8.18 -25.10 28.85
N ASN A 173 -7.49 -24.63 27.79
CA ASN A 173 -7.09 -25.45 26.63
C ASN A 173 -8.27 -26.07 25.86
N PHE A 174 -9.44 -25.45 25.89
CA PHE A 174 -10.61 -25.94 25.16
C PHE A 174 -10.40 -25.94 23.63
N PHE A 175 -9.79 -24.89 23.10
CA PHE A 175 -9.47 -24.79 21.68
C PHE A 175 -8.06 -25.32 21.37
N ASP A 176 -7.90 -25.94 20.20
CA ASP A 176 -6.58 -26.29 19.67
C ASP A 176 -5.85 -25.01 19.22
N LEU A 177 -6.57 -24.13 18.51
CA LEU A 177 -6.02 -22.90 17.97
C LEU A 177 -7.03 -21.74 18.06
N LEU A 178 -6.61 -20.62 18.63
CA LEU A 178 -7.30 -19.32 18.48
C LEU A 178 -6.46 -18.38 17.61
N VAL A 179 -7.09 -17.80 16.60
CA VAL A 179 -6.48 -16.78 15.73
C VAL A 179 -7.11 -15.44 16.05
N VAL A 180 -6.35 -14.57 16.70
CA VAL A 180 -6.80 -13.27 17.20
C VAL A 180 -6.31 -12.18 16.27
N ASP A 181 -7.22 -11.59 15.50
CA ASP A 181 -6.93 -10.46 14.62
C ASP A 181 -7.21 -9.13 15.33
N GLU A 182 -6.45 -8.08 14.97
CA GLU A 182 -6.50 -6.75 15.57
C GLU A 182 -6.31 -6.82 17.12
N ALA A 183 -5.32 -7.59 17.58
CA ALA A 183 -5.11 -7.85 19.01
C ALA A 183 -4.83 -6.60 19.84
N HIS A 184 -4.33 -5.52 19.22
CA HIS A 184 -4.14 -4.22 19.87
C HIS A 184 -5.47 -3.61 20.38
N ARG A 185 -6.62 -4.11 19.90
CA ARG A 185 -7.95 -3.65 20.31
C ARG A 185 -8.53 -4.37 21.52
N LEU A 186 -7.86 -5.38 22.05
CA LEU A 186 -8.32 -6.12 23.24
C LEU A 186 -8.46 -5.21 24.45
N ASN A 187 -9.43 -5.49 25.32
CA ASN A 187 -9.72 -4.75 26.53
C ASN A 187 -9.36 -5.52 27.79
N GLU A 188 -9.22 -4.78 28.91
CA GLU A 188 -9.06 -5.41 30.20
C GLU A 188 -10.27 -6.30 30.53
N LYS A 189 -11.48 -5.75 30.43
CA LYS A 189 -12.70 -6.48 30.79
C LYS A 189 -13.68 -6.58 29.63
N SER A 190 -14.48 -7.62 29.67
CA SER A 190 -15.56 -7.92 28.73
C SER A 190 -16.92 -7.39 29.23
N GLY A 191 -17.95 -7.55 28.41
CA GLY A 191 -19.32 -7.14 28.70
C GLY A 191 -19.62 -5.68 28.36
N LEU A 192 -20.93 -5.38 28.27
CA LEU A 192 -21.43 -4.06 27.85
C LEU A 192 -20.96 -2.93 28.78
N TYR A 193 -20.79 -3.24 30.06
CA TYR A 193 -20.34 -2.32 31.11
C TYR A 193 -18.88 -2.52 31.52
N GLY A 194 -18.13 -3.43 30.88
CA GLY A 194 -16.78 -3.76 31.26
C GLY A 194 -16.68 -4.41 32.65
N ASN A 195 -17.61 -5.30 32.96
CA ASN A 195 -17.78 -5.92 34.27
C ASN A 195 -17.64 -7.44 34.27
N LEU A 196 -17.34 -8.03 33.10
CA LEU A 196 -17.16 -9.47 32.96
C LEU A 196 -15.69 -9.81 32.71
N GLY A 197 -15.24 -10.91 33.32
CA GLY A 197 -13.88 -11.40 33.17
C GLY A 197 -12.82 -10.54 33.88
N GLU A 198 -11.57 -10.89 33.65
CA GLU A 198 -10.42 -10.24 34.26
C GLU A 198 -9.60 -9.46 33.21
N ASN A 199 -9.18 -10.15 32.13
CA ASN A 199 -8.38 -9.60 31.06
C ASN A 199 -8.54 -10.45 29.80
N GLN A 200 -8.96 -9.83 28.68
CA GLN A 200 -9.24 -10.54 27.44
C GLN A 200 -8.01 -11.28 26.88
N ILE A 201 -6.80 -10.73 27.06
CA ILE A 201 -5.57 -11.40 26.61
C ILE A 201 -5.35 -12.68 27.44
N LYS A 202 -5.47 -12.58 28.77
CA LYS A 202 -5.36 -13.73 29.69
C LYS A 202 -6.40 -14.79 29.36
N GLU A 203 -7.66 -14.38 29.15
CA GLU A 203 -8.78 -15.28 28.85
C GLU A 203 -8.56 -16.05 27.55
N LEU A 204 -8.11 -15.36 26.48
CA LEU A 204 -7.81 -15.97 25.19
C LEU A 204 -6.64 -16.96 25.27
N ILE A 205 -5.54 -16.57 25.94
CA ILE A 205 -4.39 -17.46 26.14
C ILE A 205 -4.81 -18.69 26.93
N ASN A 206 -5.60 -18.55 28.01
CA ASN A 206 -6.04 -19.67 28.82
C ASN A 206 -6.95 -20.61 28.03
N SER A 207 -7.83 -20.10 27.20
CA SER A 207 -8.84 -20.88 26.47
C SER A 207 -8.27 -21.77 25.37
N ALA A 208 -7.03 -21.58 24.92
CA ALA A 208 -6.47 -22.35 23.81
C ALA A 208 -5.12 -22.99 24.16
N ARG A 209 -4.81 -24.08 23.46
CA ARG A 209 -3.48 -24.71 23.45
C ARG A 209 -2.48 -23.85 22.71
N THR A 210 -2.92 -23.26 21.57
CA THR A 210 -2.14 -22.31 20.78
C THR A 210 -2.97 -21.06 20.53
N SER A 211 -2.38 -19.89 20.80
CA SER A 211 -2.99 -18.59 20.52
C SER A 211 -2.09 -17.78 19.62
N VAL A 212 -2.60 -17.37 18.46
CA VAL A 212 -1.90 -16.52 17.48
C VAL A 212 -2.48 -15.11 17.55
N PHE A 213 -1.66 -14.12 17.86
CA PHE A 213 -2.07 -12.72 17.99
C PHE A 213 -1.48 -11.89 16.85
N PHE A 214 -2.31 -11.41 15.94
CA PHE A 214 -1.93 -10.42 14.95
C PHE A 214 -2.11 -9.02 15.54
N ILE A 215 -1.02 -8.25 15.61
CA ILE A 215 -0.98 -6.99 16.34
C ILE A 215 -0.31 -5.86 15.54
N ASP A 216 -0.85 -4.65 15.72
CA ASP A 216 -0.27 -3.40 15.28
C ASP A 216 -0.48 -2.35 16.39
N GLU A 217 0.53 -2.13 17.23
CA GLU A 217 0.40 -1.25 18.39
C GLU A 217 0.11 0.21 18.01
N ASP A 218 0.53 0.63 16.81
CA ASP A 218 0.29 1.98 16.27
C ASP A 218 -1.17 2.19 15.81
N GLN A 219 -1.97 1.13 15.71
CA GLN A 219 -3.40 1.20 15.40
C GLN A 219 -4.31 1.20 16.64
N ARG A 220 -3.79 1.45 17.82
CA ARG A 220 -4.61 1.67 19.03
C ARG A 220 -5.36 2.99 18.91
N VAL A 221 -6.69 2.93 18.98
CA VAL A 221 -7.56 4.10 18.75
C VAL A 221 -8.56 4.32 19.90
N THR A 222 -8.45 3.57 20.99
CA THR A 222 -9.24 3.83 22.21
C THR A 222 -8.37 3.75 23.47
N LEU A 223 -8.72 4.55 24.49
CA LEU A 223 -8.04 4.51 25.80
C LEU A 223 -8.21 3.18 26.55
N SER A 224 -9.18 2.37 26.15
CA SER A 224 -9.42 1.04 26.72
C SER A 224 -8.70 -0.09 26.00
N ASP A 225 -8.00 0.18 24.90
CA ASP A 225 -7.23 -0.82 24.18
C ASP A 225 -5.95 -1.12 24.95
N ILE A 226 -5.82 -2.35 25.46
CA ILE A 226 -4.67 -2.80 26.27
C ILE A 226 -3.71 -3.67 25.48
N GLY A 227 -4.09 -4.11 24.26
CA GLY A 227 -3.28 -5.04 23.47
C GLY A 227 -1.92 -4.44 23.13
N THR A 228 -0.87 -4.96 23.77
CA THR A 228 0.52 -4.70 23.46
C THR A 228 1.29 -6.02 23.43
N VAL A 229 2.41 -6.04 22.74
CA VAL A 229 3.32 -7.20 22.72
C VAL A 229 3.73 -7.58 24.14
N GLU A 230 3.97 -6.59 24.98
CA GLU A 230 4.42 -6.78 26.35
C GLU A 230 3.33 -7.40 27.24
N GLU A 231 2.07 -6.93 27.12
CA GLU A 231 0.95 -7.52 27.84
C GLU A 231 0.68 -8.97 27.41
N ILE A 232 0.76 -9.25 26.10
CA ILE A 232 0.60 -10.63 25.61
C ILE A 232 1.72 -11.52 26.17
N ARG A 233 2.98 -11.06 26.15
CA ARG A 233 4.12 -11.78 26.73
C ARG A 233 3.95 -12.01 28.24
N HIS A 234 3.46 -10.99 28.95
CA HIS A 234 3.23 -11.08 30.39
C HIS A 234 2.24 -12.21 30.73
N PHE A 235 1.06 -12.22 30.10
CA PHE A 235 0.05 -13.25 30.36
C PHE A 235 0.44 -14.63 29.79
N ALA A 236 1.17 -14.69 28.70
CA ALA A 236 1.71 -15.95 28.19
C ALA A 236 2.67 -16.60 29.18
N ARG A 237 3.59 -15.83 29.76
CA ARG A 237 4.50 -16.34 30.82
C ARG A 237 3.74 -16.82 32.05
N GLN A 238 2.70 -16.07 32.48
CA GLN A 238 1.86 -16.52 33.61
C GLN A 238 1.14 -17.84 33.34
N ALA A 239 0.73 -18.06 32.08
CA ALA A 239 0.07 -19.30 31.64
C ALA A 239 1.05 -20.45 31.34
N GLY A 240 2.36 -20.28 31.55
CA GLY A 240 3.38 -21.26 31.19
C GLY A 240 3.50 -21.52 29.68
N SER A 241 3.13 -20.55 28.87
CA SER A 241 3.15 -20.65 27.41
C SER A 241 4.53 -20.26 26.85
N GLU A 242 5.03 -21.04 25.89
CA GLU A 242 6.18 -20.63 25.07
C GLU A 242 5.76 -19.50 24.12
N VAL A 243 6.63 -18.47 23.98
CA VAL A 243 6.32 -17.29 23.19
C VAL A 243 7.23 -17.21 21.99
N THR A 244 6.63 -17.20 20.79
CA THR A 244 7.30 -16.93 19.52
C THR A 244 6.84 -15.57 18.99
N VAL A 245 7.75 -14.79 18.39
CA VAL A 245 7.42 -13.48 17.80
C VAL A 245 8.02 -13.41 16.41
N LEU A 246 7.19 -13.09 15.43
CA LEU A 246 7.63 -12.73 14.07
C LEU A 246 7.06 -11.39 13.65
N GLU A 247 7.63 -10.80 12.61
CA GLU A 247 7.21 -9.53 12.05
C GLU A 247 6.93 -9.67 10.56
N LEU A 248 5.83 -9.05 10.10
CA LEU A 248 5.48 -8.86 8.70
C LEU A 248 5.88 -7.45 8.32
N SER A 249 6.90 -7.30 7.49
CA SER A 249 7.45 -6.01 7.08
C SER A 249 6.90 -5.55 5.73
N SER A 250 6.58 -6.48 4.83
CA SER A 250 6.13 -6.15 3.47
C SER A 250 4.74 -5.51 3.45
N GLN A 251 4.65 -4.32 2.86
CA GLN A 251 3.43 -3.51 2.78
C GLN A 251 2.69 -3.72 1.45
N PHE A 252 1.36 -3.90 1.50
CA PHE A 252 0.49 -4.12 0.33
C PHE A 252 -0.66 -3.11 0.21
N ARG A 253 -0.86 -2.24 1.21
CA ARG A 253 -1.79 -1.12 1.12
C ARG A 253 -1.11 0.09 0.50
N CYS A 254 -1.93 1.08 0.18
CA CYS A 254 -1.43 2.34 -0.35
C CYS A 254 -0.49 2.10 -1.54
N ASN A 255 -0.91 1.25 -2.46
CA ASN A 255 -0.14 0.82 -3.63
C ASN A 255 1.21 0.14 -3.31
N GLY A 256 1.35 -0.45 -2.10
CA GLY A 256 2.59 -1.06 -1.63
C GLY A 256 3.61 -0.05 -1.11
N SER A 257 3.21 1.19 -0.83
CA SER A 257 4.13 2.26 -0.45
C SER A 257 4.31 2.40 1.07
N ASP A 258 5.44 1.96 1.59
CA ASP A 258 5.90 2.29 2.95
C ASP A 258 6.13 3.79 3.10
N GLY A 259 6.49 4.46 2.00
CA GLY A 259 6.70 5.90 1.94
C GLY A 259 5.45 6.68 2.31
N TYR A 260 4.26 6.28 1.83
CA TYR A 260 3.01 6.94 2.20
C TYR A 260 2.71 6.85 3.70
N LEU A 261 2.93 5.69 4.33
CA LEU A 261 2.73 5.53 5.77
C LEU A 261 3.70 6.40 6.57
N ALA A 262 4.97 6.43 6.15
CA ALA A 262 5.98 7.27 6.77
C ALA A 262 5.65 8.76 6.59
N TRP A 263 5.18 9.16 5.40
CA TRP A 263 4.72 10.51 5.12
C TRP A 263 3.51 10.91 5.98
N ILE A 264 2.49 10.05 6.12
CA ILE A 264 1.34 10.31 7.02
C ILE A 264 1.79 10.47 8.47
N ASP A 265 2.73 9.65 8.95
CA ASP A 265 3.29 9.77 10.30
C ASP A 265 4.00 11.13 10.49
N HIS A 266 4.68 11.62 9.46
CA HIS A 266 5.34 12.93 9.44
C HIS A 266 4.32 14.08 9.44
N VAL A 267 3.35 14.06 8.52
CA VAL A 267 2.35 15.15 8.36
C VAL A 267 1.42 15.25 9.58
N LEU A 268 1.04 14.12 10.18
CA LEU A 268 0.28 14.10 11.44
C LEU A 268 1.15 14.39 12.67
N GLN A 269 2.45 14.58 12.49
CA GLN A 269 3.42 14.80 13.58
C GLN A 269 3.34 13.71 14.65
N ILE A 270 3.23 12.45 14.22
CA ILE A 270 3.34 11.27 15.10
C ILE A 270 4.80 10.98 15.39
N ARG A 271 5.63 11.01 14.35
CA ARG A 271 7.10 10.86 14.41
C ARG A 271 7.75 11.55 13.22
N GLU A 272 8.99 11.96 13.38
CA GLU A 272 9.81 12.41 12.26
C GLU A 272 10.17 11.22 11.37
N THR A 273 10.06 11.40 10.05
CA THR A 273 10.43 10.38 9.06
C THR A 273 11.24 11.01 7.94
N ALA A 274 11.95 10.19 7.18
CA ALA A 274 12.68 10.65 6.00
C ALA A 274 11.74 11.04 4.84
N ASN A 275 10.50 10.55 4.84
CA ASN A 275 9.51 10.85 3.81
C ASN A 275 8.74 12.11 4.17
N THR A 276 9.29 13.26 3.82
CA THR A 276 8.68 14.58 4.05
C THR A 276 7.76 15.01 2.91
N THR A 277 7.87 14.38 1.72
CA THR A 277 7.06 14.63 0.53
C THR A 277 6.43 13.34 0.01
N LEU A 278 5.49 13.46 -0.93
CA LEU A 278 4.90 12.32 -1.66
C LEU A 278 5.66 11.98 -2.95
N ASP A 279 6.86 12.55 -3.14
CA ASP A 279 7.66 12.33 -4.34
C ASP A 279 7.99 10.84 -4.53
N GLY A 280 7.77 10.32 -5.73
CA GLY A 280 8.01 8.93 -6.07
C GLY A 280 7.04 7.93 -5.41
N ILE A 281 5.96 8.41 -4.81
CA ILE A 281 4.92 7.58 -4.18
C ILE A 281 3.69 7.58 -5.09
N ASP A 282 3.42 6.46 -5.76
CA ASP A 282 2.21 6.25 -6.56
C ASP A 282 0.97 6.08 -5.65
N TYR A 283 0.47 7.22 -5.14
CA TYR A 283 -0.71 7.26 -4.28
C TYR A 283 -1.48 8.56 -4.45
N ASP A 284 -2.76 8.48 -4.85
CA ASP A 284 -3.61 9.63 -5.13
C ASP A 284 -4.06 10.31 -3.81
N PHE A 285 -3.34 11.37 -3.41
CA PHE A 285 -3.67 12.15 -2.22
C PHE A 285 -4.08 13.57 -2.60
N ARG A 286 -5.27 14.02 -2.15
CA ARG A 286 -5.81 15.34 -2.47
C ARG A 286 -6.39 16.05 -1.25
N VAL A 287 -6.29 17.38 -1.24
CA VAL A 287 -6.87 18.27 -0.22
C VAL A 287 -7.95 19.13 -0.85
N PHE A 288 -9.16 19.06 -0.31
CA PHE A 288 -10.32 19.79 -0.82
C PHE A 288 -10.68 20.99 0.08
N ASP A 289 -11.16 22.08 -0.55
CA ASP A 289 -11.68 23.23 0.17
C ASP A 289 -13.19 23.14 0.42
N ASP A 290 -13.89 22.35 -0.38
CA ASP A 290 -15.34 22.11 -0.25
C ASP A 290 -15.63 20.64 0.05
N PRO A 291 -16.29 20.31 1.16
CA PRO A 291 -16.67 18.94 1.49
C PRO A 291 -17.68 18.33 0.51
N ASN A 292 -18.43 19.17 -0.26
CA ASN A 292 -19.32 18.68 -1.31
C ASN A 292 -18.55 18.19 -2.52
N GLU A 293 -17.47 18.88 -2.92
CA GLU A 293 -16.56 18.40 -3.97
C GLU A 293 -15.92 17.08 -3.58
N LEU A 294 -15.40 16.98 -2.34
CA LEU A 294 -14.90 15.72 -1.80
C LEU A 294 -15.93 14.59 -1.90
N ARG A 295 -17.19 14.87 -1.50
CA ARG A 295 -18.29 13.91 -1.59
C ARG A 295 -18.51 13.44 -3.03
N ASN A 296 -18.61 14.38 -3.98
CA ASN A 296 -18.89 14.10 -5.38
C ASN A 296 -17.82 13.19 -5.98
N VAL A 297 -16.54 13.47 -5.72
CA VAL A 297 -15.43 12.64 -6.19
C VAL A 297 -15.46 11.23 -5.57
N ILE A 298 -15.74 11.10 -4.28
CA ILE A 298 -15.86 9.78 -3.64
C ILE A 298 -17.06 8.99 -4.19
N GLU A 299 -18.20 9.65 -4.43
CA GLU A 299 -19.36 9.01 -5.06
C GLU A 299 -19.06 8.53 -6.47
N GLU A 300 -18.32 9.32 -7.25
CA GLU A 300 -17.87 8.92 -8.59
C GLU A 300 -16.96 7.69 -8.54
N LYS A 301 -15.92 7.73 -7.70
CA LYS A 301 -15.03 6.57 -7.48
C LYS A 301 -15.81 5.32 -7.03
N ASN A 302 -16.87 5.51 -6.22
CA ASN A 302 -17.70 4.41 -5.73
C ASN A 302 -18.55 3.74 -6.81
N ARG A 303 -19.00 4.47 -7.84
CA ARG A 303 -19.82 3.92 -8.93
C ARG A 303 -19.13 2.76 -9.66
N ARG A 304 -17.79 2.78 -9.73
CA ARG A 304 -17.01 1.77 -10.47
C ARG A 304 -16.95 0.41 -9.77
N ALA A 305 -16.86 0.37 -8.43
CA ALA A 305 -16.59 -0.89 -7.72
C ALA A 305 -17.22 -1.01 -6.33
N ASN A 306 -18.03 -0.07 -5.89
CA ASN A 306 -18.58 0.01 -4.52
C ASN A 306 -17.49 -0.12 -3.41
N LYS A 307 -16.33 0.51 -3.63
CA LYS A 307 -15.15 0.46 -2.74
C LYS A 307 -14.61 1.85 -2.38
N ALA A 308 -15.44 2.87 -2.38
CA ALA A 308 -15.07 4.20 -1.92
C ALA A 308 -16.09 4.71 -0.90
N ARG A 309 -15.63 5.33 0.20
CA ARG A 309 -16.48 5.83 1.28
C ARG A 309 -15.92 7.12 1.88
N LEU A 310 -16.85 7.97 2.36
CA LEU A 310 -16.50 9.06 3.27
C LEU A 310 -16.42 8.56 4.70
N VAL A 311 -15.42 9.02 5.43
CA VAL A 311 -15.26 8.80 6.87
C VAL A 311 -14.91 10.12 7.55
N ALA A 312 -15.15 10.22 8.84
CA ALA A 312 -14.83 11.43 9.60
C ALA A 312 -14.26 11.13 10.98
N GLY A 313 -13.51 12.09 11.53
CA GLY A 313 -13.20 12.16 12.96
C GLY A 313 -14.51 12.22 13.76
N TYR A 314 -14.56 11.54 14.89
CA TYR A 314 -15.82 11.44 15.65
C TYR A 314 -16.08 12.68 16.50
N CYS A 315 -16.23 13.84 15.84
CA CYS A 315 -16.44 15.16 16.48
C CYS A 315 -17.92 15.55 16.61
N TRP A 316 -18.81 14.95 15.84
CA TRP A 316 -20.23 15.28 15.81
C TRP A 316 -21.06 14.24 16.54
N ASP A 317 -22.07 14.69 17.31
CA ASP A 317 -22.97 13.81 18.05
C ASP A 317 -23.88 13.02 17.10
N TRP A 318 -24.13 11.76 17.42
CA TRP A 318 -24.95 10.86 16.60
C TRP A 318 -26.45 11.05 16.88
N THR A 319 -27.04 12.10 16.36
CA THR A 319 -28.43 12.47 16.55
C THR A 319 -29.39 11.66 15.69
N SER A 320 -28.95 11.32 14.45
CA SER A 320 -29.71 10.51 13.50
C SER A 320 -30.00 9.10 13.98
N ARG A 321 -29.24 8.58 14.94
CA ARG A 321 -29.53 7.30 15.58
C ARG A 321 -30.89 7.23 16.27
N LYS A 322 -31.34 8.37 16.85
CA LYS A 322 -32.63 8.48 17.52
C LYS A 322 -33.72 9.02 16.59
N ASP A 323 -33.33 9.85 15.64
CA ASP A 323 -34.23 10.50 14.70
C ASP A 323 -33.57 10.51 13.30
N PRO A 324 -33.86 9.51 12.45
CA PRO A 324 -33.25 9.37 11.12
C PRO A 324 -33.51 10.55 10.18
N ALA A 325 -34.41 11.48 10.52
CA ALA A 325 -34.64 12.68 9.73
C ALA A 325 -33.56 13.74 9.95
N LYS A 326 -32.83 13.68 11.08
CA LYS A 326 -31.78 14.65 11.41
C LYS A 326 -30.46 14.33 10.73
N PHE A 327 -29.68 15.38 10.54
CA PHE A 327 -28.27 15.25 10.14
C PHE A 327 -27.38 15.27 11.39
N ASP A 328 -26.21 14.67 11.29
CA ASP A 328 -25.23 14.58 12.38
C ASP A 328 -24.06 15.50 12.12
N ILE A 329 -23.55 15.48 10.90
CA ILE A 329 -22.42 16.28 10.45
C ILE A 329 -22.98 17.43 9.63
N GLU A 330 -22.87 18.62 10.17
CA GLU A 330 -23.32 19.85 9.51
C GLU A 330 -22.14 20.83 9.43
N LEU A 331 -21.85 21.30 8.22
CA LEU A 331 -20.86 22.33 7.91
C LEU A 331 -21.58 23.47 7.19
N PRO A 332 -22.15 24.42 7.94
CA PRO A 332 -23.06 25.44 7.39
C PRO A 332 -22.40 26.34 6.34
N GLU A 333 -21.10 26.58 6.43
CA GLU A 333 -20.33 27.43 5.50
C GLU A 333 -20.37 26.89 4.06
N HIS A 334 -20.58 25.56 3.90
CA HIS A 334 -20.64 24.86 2.62
C HIS A 334 -22.03 24.29 2.32
N ASP A 335 -23.04 24.56 3.14
CA ASP A 335 -24.34 23.86 3.11
C ASP A 335 -24.21 22.33 3.06
N PHE A 336 -23.14 21.79 3.67
CA PHE A 336 -22.88 20.38 3.70
C PHE A 336 -23.59 19.74 4.87
N ARG A 337 -24.37 18.68 4.62
CA ARG A 337 -25.06 17.89 5.63
C ARG A 337 -24.92 16.41 5.36
N ALA A 338 -24.65 15.64 6.40
CA ALA A 338 -24.52 14.19 6.30
C ALA A 338 -24.98 13.49 7.59
N ARG A 339 -25.22 12.21 7.48
CA ARG A 339 -25.53 11.33 8.61
C ARG A 339 -24.38 10.36 8.83
N TRP A 340 -24.15 10.01 10.07
CA TRP A 340 -23.35 8.84 10.39
C TRP A 340 -23.98 7.59 9.80
N ASN A 341 -23.21 6.53 9.66
CA ASN A 341 -23.69 5.23 9.21
C ASN A 341 -24.91 4.78 10.01
N LEU A 342 -26.04 4.57 9.33
CA LEU A 342 -27.30 4.22 9.97
C LEU A 342 -27.27 2.82 10.58
N ASP A 343 -28.00 2.62 11.68
CA ASP A 343 -28.11 1.34 12.37
C ASP A 343 -28.63 0.21 11.44
N LYS A 344 -29.40 0.54 10.39
CA LYS A 344 -29.89 -0.43 9.39
C LYS A 344 -28.76 -1.15 8.65
N HIS A 345 -27.65 -0.46 8.37
CA HIS A 345 -26.48 -1.03 7.72
C HIS A 345 -25.51 -1.67 8.74
N GLY A 346 -25.41 -1.06 9.92
CA GLY A 346 -24.58 -1.56 11.01
C GLY A 346 -23.17 -1.95 10.54
N PRO A 347 -22.68 -3.15 10.93
CA PRO A 347 -21.37 -3.63 10.52
C PRO A 347 -21.20 -3.90 9.02
N LYS A 348 -22.29 -3.96 8.24
CA LYS A 348 -22.27 -4.17 6.79
C LYS A 348 -22.19 -2.87 5.99
N TRP A 349 -22.09 -1.73 6.65
CA TRP A 349 -22.08 -0.41 6.02
C TRP A 349 -21.11 -0.30 4.83
N LEU A 350 -19.91 -0.87 4.93
CA LEU A 350 -18.92 -0.79 3.85
C LEU A 350 -19.31 -1.52 2.56
N ILE A 351 -20.15 -2.56 2.65
CA ILE A 351 -20.56 -3.39 1.50
C ILE A 351 -21.98 -3.08 1.01
N ALA A 352 -22.77 -2.32 1.78
CA ALA A 352 -24.12 -1.95 1.40
C ALA A 352 -24.08 -0.88 0.31
N GLU A 353 -24.81 -1.11 -0.80
CA GLU A 353 -24.79 -0.20 -1.96
C GLU A 353 -25.40 1.17 -1.65
N ASP A 354 -26.45 1.20 -0.83
CA ASP A 354 -27.17 2.43 -0.47
C ASP A 354 -26.52 3.22 0.68
N SER A 355 -25.37 2.76 1.20
CA SER A 355 -24.65 3.41 2.30
C SER A 355 -23.68 4.51 1.87
N ILE A 356 -23.52 4.76 0.57
CA ILE A 356 -22.57 5.77 0.06
C ILE A 356 -22.87 7.20 0.54
N SER A 357 -24.13 7.52 0.80
CA SER A 357 -24.56 8.81 1.33
C SER A 357 -24.28 9.01 2.82
N GLU A 358 -23.83 7.97 3.51
CA GLU A 358 -23.55 7.97 4.94
C GLU A 358 -22.05 8.08 5.19
N ILE A 359 -21.67 8.70 6.30
CA ILE A 359 -20.27 8.86 6.71
C ILE A 359 -19.93 7.82 7.77
N GLY A 360 -18.83 7.12 7.59
CA GLY A 360 -18.31 6.17 8.57
C GLY A 360 -17.41 6.83 9.61
N CYS A 361 -17.27 6.16 10.75
CA CYS A 361 -16.27 6.53 11.76
C CYS A 361 -15.20 5.45 11.88
N ILE A 362 -14.20 5.68 12.70
CA ILE A 362 -13.09 4.74 12.92
C ILE A 362 -13.57 3.32 13.29
N HIS A 363 -14.69 3.20 13.99
CA HIS A 363 -15.20 1.89 14.42
C HIS A 363 -15.91 1.12 13.31
N THR A 364 -16.38 1.79 12.26
CA THR A 364 -17.09 1.16 11.13
C THR A 364 -16.19 0.82 9.95
N CYS A 365 -15.05 1.51 9.78
CA CYS A 365 -14.14 1.27 8.66
C CYS A 365 -12.91 0.44 9.03
N GLN A 366 -12.62 0.20 10.30
CA GLN A 366 -11.44 -0.54 10.73
C GLN A 366 -11.52 -2.03 10.37
N GLY A 367 -10.42 -2.58 9.86
CA GLY A 367 -10.31 -4.00 9.48
C GLY A 367 -10.85 -4.35 8.10
N LEU A 368 -11.32 -3.36 7.30
CA LEU A 368 -11.79 -3.55 5.93
C LEU A 368 -11.06 -2.62 4.96
N GLU A 369 -11.03 -2.99 3.69
CA GLU A 369 -10.27 -2.30 2.65
C GLU A 369 -11.22 -1.51 1.72
N LEU A 370 -10.79 -0.32 1.35
CA LEU A 370 -11.41 0.55 0.35
C LEU A 370 -10.40 0.84 -0.76
N ASP A 371 -10.86 1.08 -1.97
CA ASP A 371 -9.98 1.58 -3.02
C ASP A 371 -9.66 3.06 -2.76
N TYR A 372 -10.67 3.86 -2.46
CA TYR A 372 -10.53 5.27 -2.12
C TYR A 372 -11.24 5.62 -0.82
N VAL A 373 -10.64 6.51 -0.05
CA VAL A 373 -11.24 7.04 1.18
C VAL A 373 -11.26 8.57 1.16
N GLY A 374 -12.41 9.16 1.48
CA GLY A 374 -12.53 10.58 1.78
C GLY A 374 -12.56 10.78 3.29
N VAL A 375 -11.71 11.64 3.84
CA VAL A 375 -11.59 11.87 5.28
C VAL A 375 -11.94 13.30 5.64
N ILE A 376 -12.95 13.47 6.50
CA ILE A 376 -13.30 14.77 7.09
C ILE A 376 -12.63 14.88 8.46
N ILE A 377 -11.71 15.82 8.59
CA ILE A 377 -11.00 16.14 9.83
C ILE A 377 -11.82 17.16 10.62
N GLY A 378 -12.12 16.85 11.87
CA GLY A 378 -12.85 17.74 12.75
C GLY A 378 -11.95 18.54 13.70
N ASP A 379 -12.59 19.26 14.63
CA ASP A 379 -11.92 20.17 15.58
C ASP A 379 -11.09 19.45 16.65
N ASP A 380 -11.09 18.12 16.66
CA ASP A 380 -10.26 17.33 17.57
C ASP A 380 -8.79 17.26 17.12
N PHE A 381 -8.50 17.58 15.85
CA PHE A 381 -7.17 17.68 15.28
C PHE A 381 -7.04 18.96 14.45
N VAL A 382 -6.27 19.90 14.91
CA VAL A 382 -6.01 21.17 14.22
C VAL A 382 -4.52 21.49 14.19
N ILE A 383 -4.09 22.29 13.23
CA ILE A 383 -2.74 22.85 13.19
C ILE A 383 -2.79 24.29 13.69
N ARG A 384 -1.82 24.67 14.52
CA ARG A 384 -1.62 26.04 14.97
C ARG A 384 -0.13 26.39 14.96
N ASP A 385 0.22 27.41 14.22
CA ASP A 385 1.62 27.83 14.04
C ASP A 385 2.52 26.67 13.59
N GLY A 386 2.02 25.82 12.69
CA GLY A 386 2.72 24.65 12.16
C GLY A 386 2.78 23.44 13.11
N ILE A 387 2.18 23.51 14.30
CA ILE A 387 2.19 22.44 15.30
C ILE A 387 0.80 21.77 15.36
N ALA A 388 0.78 20.43 15.36
CA ALA A 388 -0.44 19.67 15.54
C ALA A 388 -0.95 19.77 16.99
N VAL A 389 -2.17 20.25 17.14
CA VAL A 389 -2.84 20.40 18.43
C VAL A 389 -4.06 19.50 18.45
N THR A 390 -4.11 18.59 19.41
CA THR A 390 -5.22 17.67 19.59
C THR A 390 -6.14 18.09 20.75
N ASN A 391 -7.45 17.91 20.58
CA ASN A 391 -8.45 18.29 21.56
C ASN A 391 -9.50 17.18 21.78
N ALA A 392 -9.28 16.35 22.78
CA ALA A 392 -10.21 15.28 23.14
C ALA A 392 -11.59 15.81 23.58
N SER A 393 -11.71 17.09 23.97
CA SER A 393 -13.00 17.68 24.37
C SER A 393 -13.86 18.09 23.17
N ALA A 394 -13.29 18.21 21.97
CA ALA A 394 -13.99 18.46 20.72
C ALA A 394 -14.64 17.19 20.15
N ARG A 395 -14.33 16.02 20.71
CA ARG A 395 -14.96 14.77 20.29
C ARG A 395 -16.37 14.65 20.85
N SER A 396 -17.22 13.95 20.10
CA SER A 396 -18.61 13.69 20.47
C SER A 396 -18.69 13.04 21.86
N LYS A 397 -19.75 13.39 22.63
CA LYS A 397 -20.04 12.77 23.93
C LYS A 397 -20.35 11.27 23.81
N SER A 398 -20.76 10.81 22.63
CA SER A 398 -21.00 9.39 22.33
C SER A 398 -19.74 8.63 21.97
N ASP A 399 -18.62 9.30 21.74
CA ASP A 399 -17.35 8.66 21.41
C ASP A 399 -16.77 7.90 22.61
N ARG A 400 -16.65 6.59 22.44
CA ARG A 400 -16.08 5.71 23.45
C ARG A 400 -14.55 5.66 23.43
N SER A 401 -13.91 6.15 22.38
CA SER A 401 -12.45 6.08 22.24
C SER A 401 -11.71 6.88 23.32
N VAL A 402 -12.28 7.99 23.73
CA VAL A 402 -11.75 8.86 24.80
C VAL A 402 -12.53 8.72 26.13
N ARG A 403 -13.27 7.63 26.30
CA ARG A 403 -14.02 7.38 27.53
C ARG A 403 -13.08 7.28 28.74
N GLY A 404 -13.38 8.04 29.79
CA GLY A 404 -12.56 8.12 31.00
C GLY A 404 -11.51 9.21 30.97
N TYR A 405 -11.29 9.91 29.84
CA TYR A 405 -10.33 11.00 29.70
C TYR A 405 -10.45 12.07 30.80
N LYS A 406 -11.68 12.56 31.10
CA LYS A 406 -11.90 13.58 32.13
C LYS A 406 -11.50 13.13 33.55
N LYS A 407 -11.59 11.85 33.84
CA LYS A 407 -11.14 11.27 35.11
C LYS A 407 -9.63 11.21 35.14
N ARG A 408 -8.99 10.64 34.11
CA ARG A 408 -7.53 10.55 33.96
C ARG A 408 -6.88 11.94 34.00
N LEU A 409 -7.52 12.96 33.38
CA LEU A 409 -7.01 14.34 33.38
C LEU A 409 -6.92 14.94 34.79
N LYS A 410 -7.71 14.46 35.75
CA LYS A 410 -7.66 14.87 37.16
C LYS A 410 -6.61 14.08 37.97
N GLU A 411 -6.36 12.84 37.58
CA GLU A 411 -5.44 11.92 38.25
C GLU A 411 -3.99 12.17 37.80
N ASP A 412 -3.77 12.23 36.50
CA ASP A 412 -2.49 12.52 35.87
C ASP A 412 -2.74 13.27 34.55
N ARG A 413 -2.53 14.59 34.61
CA ARG A 413 -2.82 15.50 33.48
C ARG A 413 -1.91 15.25 32.29
N GLU A 414 -0.62 15.06 32.52
CA GLU A 414 0.38 14.92 31.46
C GLU A 414 0.19 13.62 30.70
N SER A 415 0.07 12.51 31.41
CA SER A 415 -0.21 11.20 30.81
C SER A 415 -1.53 11.18 30.05
N ALA A 416 -2.60 11.79 30.62
CA ALA A 416 -3.91 11.84 29.96
C ALA A 416 -3.91 12.64 28.65
N LEU A 417 -3.15 13.76 28.60
CA LEU A 417 -2.97 14.55 27.37
C LEU A 417 -2.19 13.78 26.31
N ALA A 418 -1.07 13.14 26.69
CA ALA A 418 -0.26 12.35 25.79
C ALA A 418 -1.03 11.14 25.23
N ASP A 419 -1.81 10.46 26.06
CA ASP A 419 -2.66 9.35 25.61
C ASP A 419 -3.75 9.83 24.65
N ALA A 420 -4.38 10.97 24.92
CA ALA A 420 -5.40 11.54 24.04
C ALA A 420 -4.81 11.99 22.70
N ASP A 421 -3.66 12.64 22.72
CA ASP A 421 -2.91 13.05 21.52
C ASP A 421 -2.64 11.82 20.62
N ARG A 422 -2.05 10.79 21.18
CA ARG A 422 -1.76 9.54 20.48
C ARG A 422 -3.02 8.90 19.87
N ILE A 423 -4.11 8.82 20.63
CA ILE A 423 -5.39 8.23 20.17
C ILE A 423 -5.99 9.01 19.01
N ILE A 424 -5.97 10.35 19.08
CA ILE A 424 -6.52 11.22 18.03
C ILE A 424 -5.67 11.09 16.75
N LYS A 425 -4.35 11.22 16.86
CA LYS A 425 -3.43 11.07 15.73
C LYS A 425 -3.55 9.68 15.09
N ASN A 426 -3.55 8.61 15.88
CA ASN A 426 -3.75 7.24 15.40
C ASN A 426 -5.12 7.05 14.73
N THR A 427 -6.17 7.77 15.19
CA THR A 427 -7.48 7.74 14.53
C THR A 427 -7.35 8.24 13.09
N TYR A 428 -6.79 9.43 12.88
CA TYR A 428 -6.62 9.98 11.53
C TYR A 428 -5.64 9.18 10.68
N ARG A 429 -4.52 8.72 11.24
CA ARG A 429 -3.60 7.79 10.58
C ARG A 429 -4.35 6.56 10.06
N THR A 430 -5.18 5.96 10.92
CA THR A 430 -5.94 4.77 10.55
C THR A 430 -6.99 5.07 9.48
N LEU A 431 -7.70 6.21 9.56
CA LEU A 431 -8.67 6.62 8.54
C LEU A 431 -7.99 6.87 7.18
N MET A 432 -6.89 7.62 7.17
CA MET A 432 -6.17 8.01 5.94
C MET A 432 -5.48 6.82 5.25
N THR A 433 -5.19 5.75 5.98
CA THR A 433 -4.56 4.54 5.44
C THR A 433 -5.57 3.46 5.04
N ARG A 434 -6.88 3.75 4.97
CA ARG A 434 -7.91 2.79 4.51
C ARG A 434 -8.01 2.66 3.00
N GLY A 435 -7.67 3.71 2.25
CA GLY A 435 -7.63 3.68 0.80
C GLY A 435 -6.45 2.88 0.29
N MET A 436 -6.69 1.95 -0.63
CA MET A 436 -5.63 1.20 -1.30
C MET A 436 -4.94 2.04 -2.37
N LYS A 437 -5.73 2.87 -3.08
CA LYS A 437 -5.29 3.65 -4.25
C LYS A 437 -5.23 5.15 -3.98
N GLY A 438 -6.03 5.66 -3.02
CA GLY A 438 -6.00 7.09 -2.72
C GLY A 438 -6.77 7.48 -1.46
N CYS A 439 -6.38 8.65 -0.93
CA CYS A 439 -6.98 9.30 0.22
C CYS A 439 -7.21 10.78 -0.08
N TYR A 440 -8.44 11.23 0.08
CA TYR A 440 -8.86 12.61 -0.15
C TYR A 440 -9.29 13.22 1.17
N ILE A 441 -8.83 14.43 1.48
CA ILE A 441 -9.14 15.03 2.78
C ILE A 441 -9.84 16.38 2.66
N TYR A 442 -10.65 16.67 3.65
CA TYR A 442 -11.17 18.00 3.97
C TYR A 442 -11.03 18.22 5.49
N SER A 443 -10.64 19.41 5.90
CA SER A 443 -10.71 19.85 7.30
C SER A 443 -11.61 21.08 7.42
N ALA A 444 -12.41 21.16 8.47
CA ALA A 444 -13.17 22.37 8.78
C ALA A 444 -12.25 23.57 9.08
N ASP A 445 -11.06 23.29 9.62
CA ASP A 445 -10.04 24.28 9.96
C ASP A 445 -9.15 24.65 8.76
N ALA A 446 -9.09 25.93 8.42
CA ALA A 446 -8.36 26.42 7.24
C ALA A 446 -6.84 26.25 7.35
N GLU A 447 -6.25 26.48 8.55
CA GLU A 447 -4.82 26.32 8.77
C GLU A 447 -4.42 24.85 8.65
N THR A 448 -5.26 23.93 9.10
CA THR A 448 -5.06 22.50 8.93
C THR A 448 -5.12 22.11 7.46
N ARG A 449 -6.06 22.62 6.65
CA ARG A 449 -6.09 22.40 5.20
C ARG A 449 -4.80 22.88 4.56
N GLN A 450 -4.36 24.09 4.91
CA GLN A 450 -3.13 24.67 4.35
C GLN A 450 -1.89 23.86 4.73
N HIS A 451 -1.83 23.34 5.96
CA HIS A 451 -0.75 22.46 6.38
C HIS A 451 -0.65 21.21 5.50
N PHE A 452 -1.73 20.43 5.35
CA PHE A 452 -1.71 19.26 4.48
C PHE A 452 -1.38 19.63 3.03
N ARG A 453 -1.90 20.75 2.53
CA ARG A 453 -1.64 21.24 1.18
C ARG A 453 -0.17 21.56 0.97
N SER A 454 0.50 22.16 1.96
CA SER A 454 1.93 22.49 1.85
C SER A 454 2.82 21.26 1.63
N PHE A 455 2.45 20.11 2.16
CA PHE A 455 3.18 18.84 1.93
C PHE A 455 2.84 18.16 0.59
N VAL A 456 1.74 18.56 -0.04
CA VAL A 456 1.35 18.11 -1.38
C VAL A 456 1.84 19.09 -2.43
N GLU A 457 1.78 20.40 -2.14
CA GLU A 457 2.10 21.50 -3.05
C GLU A 457 3.56 21.95 -2.99
N THR A 458 4.37 21.44 -2.06
CA THR A 458 5.82 21.75 -2.01
C THR A 458 6.50 21.33 -3.33
N GLN A 459 5.94 20.36 -4.03
CA GLN A 459 6.29 20.03 -5.41
C GLN A 459 5.89 21.10 -6.44
N ILE A 460 4.80 21.84 -6.19
CA ILE A 460 4.28 22.83 -7.14
C ILE A 460 4.96 24.20 -6.95
N THR A 461 5.47 24.52 -5.75
CA THR A 461 5.95 25.87 -5.43
C THR A 461 7.46 26.05 -5.66
N GLU A 462 8.27 25.01 -5.52
CA GLU A 462 9.66 25.06 -5.98
C GLU A 462 9.75 25.05 -7.52
N GLN A 463 8.76 24.46 -8.20
CA GLN A 463 8.61 24.54 -9.66
C GLN A 463 7.89 25.82 -10.16
N LYS A 464 7.03 26.46 -9.35
CA LYS A 464 6.30 27.68 -9.76
C LYS A 464 7.09 28.98 -9.64
N ASN A 465 8.22 29.00 -8.99
CA ASN A 465 9.02 30.24 -8.88
C ASN A 465 10.03 30.43 -10.02
N ASP A 466 10.16 29.50 -10.98
CA ASP A 466 11.01 29.70 -12.16
C ASP A 466 10.44 29.12 -13.48
N VAL A 467 9.17 28.71 -13.50
CA VAL A 467 8.49 28.37 -14.75
C VAL A 467 7.41 29.43 -15.03
N SER A 468 7.86 30.60 -15.45
CA SER A 468 7.07 31.38 -16.41
C SER A 468 6.70 30.42 -17.54
N ALA A 469 5.41 30.02 -17.61
CA ALA A 469 4.79 29.22 -18.64
C ALA A 469 5.70 29.00 -19.87
N LEU A 470 6.53 27.95 -19.84
CA LEU A 470 7.15 27.43 -21.05
C LEU A 470 5.99 26.85 -21.85
N GLN A 471 5.44 27.69 -22.72
CA GLN A 471 4.44 27.25 -23.68
C GLN A 471 5.08 26.13 -24.48
N VAL A 472 4.57 24.90 -24.31
CA VAL A 472 4.83 23.86 -25.31
C VAL A 472 4.38 24.44 -26.63
N PRO A 473 5.25 24.58 -27.65
CA PRO A 473 4.91 25.28 -28.90
C PRO A 473 3.92 24.49 -29.76
N TYR A 474 3.29 23.45 -29.20
CA TYR A 474 2.41 22.52 -29.90
C TYR A 474 1.09 22.36 -29.16
N GLU A 475 0.07 21.91 -29.88
CA GLU A 475 -1.24 21.58 -29.30
C GLU A 475 -1.12 20.38 -28.36
N VAL A 476 -1.42 20.59 -27.08
CA VAL A 476 -1.50 19.53 -26.05
C VAL A 476 -2.97 19.17 -25.89
N VAL A 477 -3.27 17.89 -25.92
CA VAL A 477 -4.63 17.35 -25.78
C VAL A 477 -4.64 16.20 -24.77
N ASP A 478 -5.78 16.00 -24.13
CA ASP A 478 -6.01 14.86 -23.26
C ASP A 478 -6.15 13.56 -24.08
N TYR A 479 -5.96 12.43 -23.46
CA TYR A 479 -6.06 11.10 -24.10
C TYR A 479 -7.37 10.89 -24.87
N GLU A 480 -8.51 11.37 -24.36
CA GLU A 480 -9.82 11.25 -25.02
C GLU A 480 -9.90 11.98 -26.37
N SER A 481 -9.08 13.01 -26.55
CA SER A 481 -9.03 13.84 -27.75
C SER A 481 -7.90 13.47 -28.70
N ALA A 482 -6.95 12.64 -28.25
CA ALA A 482 -5.81 12.19 -29.03
C ALA A 482 -6.13 10.89 -29.78
N LEU A 483 -5.59 10.78 -31.00
CA LEU A 483 -5.47 9.48 -31.67
C LEU A 483 -4.03 8.98 -31.44
N PRO A 484 -3.81 8.04 -30.48
CA PRO A 484 -2.48 7.61 -30.10
C PRO A 484 -1.65 7.16 -31.30
N TYR A 485 -0.50 7.80 -31.49
CA TYR A 485 0.45 7.57 -32.58
C TYR A 485 -0.08 7.82 -34.01
N GLU A 486 -1.22 8.48 -34.16
CA GLU A 486 -1.73 9.02 -35.42
C GLU A 486 -1.57 10.54 -35.45
N GLY A 487 -0.32 11.02 -35.51
CA GLY A 487 0.03 12.44 -35.41
C GLY A 487 0.26 12.92 -33.97
N PHE A 488 -0.01 12.12 -32.98
CA PHE A 488 0.17 12.43 -31.55
C PHE A 488 1.16 11.48 -30.88
N VAL A 489 1.92 12.01 -29.92
CA VAL A 489 2.83 11.23 -29.06
C VAL A 489 2.69 11.70 -27.61
N PRO A 490 2.92 10.82 -26.62
CA PRO A 490 2.82 11.21 -25.22
C PRO A 490 3.90 12.24 -24.85
N LEU A 491 3.51 13.15 -23.96
CA LEU A 491 4.37 14.16 -23.36
C LEU A 491 4.86 13.68 -22.00
N TYR A 492 6.18 13.68 -21.79
CA TYR A 492 6.79 13.27 -20.53
C TYR A 492 7.52 14.40 -19.85
N ASP A 493 7.28 14.58 -18.56
CA ASP A 493 8.14 15.37 -17.69
C ASP A 493 9.30 14.48 -17.21
N LEU A 494 10.53 14.77 -17.68
CA LEU A 494 11.73 13.99 -17.30
C LEU A 494 12.06 14.11 -15.82
N GLN A 495 11.62 15.17 -15.15
CA GLN A 495 11.84 15.34 -13.71
C GLN A 495 10.87 14.47 -12.90
N ALA A 496 9.62 14.35 -13.35
CA ALA A 496 8.62 13.50 -12.74
C ALA A 496 8.83 12.01 -13.05
N ALA A 497 9.44 11.70 -14.18
CA ALA A 497 9.55 10.34 -14.73
C ALA A 497 10.76 9.53 -14.22
N ALA A 498 11.54 10.04 -13.28
CA ALA A 498 12.75 9.34 -12.77
C ALA A 498 12.47 7.96 -12.15
N GLY A 499 11.21 7.64 -11.80
CA GLY A 499 10.76 6.33 -11.31
C GLY A 499 9.90 5.52 -12.29
N GLU A 500 9.31 6.14 -13.31
CA GLU A 500 8.17 5.60 -14.06
C GLU A 500 8.46 5.13 -15.50
N PHE A 501 9.67 5.27 -16.02
CA PHE A 501 10.01 4.85 -17.39
C PHE A 501 9.83 3.35 -17.70
N SER A 502 9.38 2.55 -16.73
CA SER A 502 8.99 1.15 -16.96
C SER A 502 7.63 0.99 -17.63
N GLU A 503 6.75 2.01 -17.60
CA GLU A 503 5.38 1.96 -18.09
C GLU A 503 5.16 2.62 -19.47
N LEU A 504 6.22 3.11 -20.10
CA LEU A 504 6.22 3.71 -21.45
C LEU A 504 5.62 2.85 -22.58
N GLN A 505 5.12 1.65 -22.30
CA GLN A 505 4.63 0.70 -23.31
C GLN A 505 3.11 0.56 -23.39
N SER A 506 2.38 1.14 -22.45
CA SER A 506 0.92 1.22 -22.53
C SER A 506 0.51 2.68 -22.45
N PRO A 507 -0.22 3.21 -23.43
CA PRO A 507 -0.82 4.52 -23.31
C PRO A 507 -1.93 4.40 -22.25
N ASP A 508 -1.61 4.74 -21.00
CA ASP A 508 -2.61 4.92 -19.98
C ASP A 508 -3.34 6.26 -20.21
N GLU A 509 -4.59 6.31 -19.79
CA GLU A 509 -5.51 7.44 -19.99
C GLU A 509 -5.08 8.75 -19.29
N ASP A 510 -3.94 8.74 -18.57
CA ASP A 510 -3.47 9.85 -17.73
C ASP A 510 -2.35 10.71 -18.36
N PHE A 511 -1.92 10.42 -19.61
CA PHE A 511 -0.89 11.20 -20.27
C PHE A 511 -1.45 12.35 -21.11
N GLU A 512 -0.80 13.51 -21.03
CA GLU A 512 -0.99 14.56 -22.03
C GLU A 512 -0.35 14.15 -23.34
N TRP A 513 -1.01 14.44 -24.46
CA TRP A 513 -0.55 14.09 -25.79
C TRP A 513 -0.21 15.34 -26.58
N VAL A 514 0.91 15.30 -27.29
CA VAL A 514 1.37 16.41 -28.14
C VAL A 514 1.17 16.05 -29.59
N LYS A 515 0.53 16.95 -30.32
CA LYS A 515 0.42 16.86 -31.77
C LYS A 515 1.75 17.24 -32.43
N LEU A 516 2.36 16.29 -33.11
CA LEU A 516 3.59 16.57 -33.86
C LEU A 516 3.33 17.26 -35.19
N PRO A 517 4.28 18.09 -35.67
CA PRO A 517 4.25 18.60 -37.02
C PRO A 517 4.15 17.48 -38.07
N GLU A 518 3.41 17.71 -39.17
CA GLU A 518 3.10 16.70 -40.20
C GLU A 518 4.32 16.01 -40.83
N HIS A 519 5.49 16.63 -40.76
CA HIS A 519 6.72 16.07 -41.32
C HIS A 519 7.36 14.99 -40.42
N PHE A 520 6.88 14.84 -39.17
CA PHE A 520 7.31 13.74 -38.29
C PHE A 520 6.35 12.56 -38.40
N ALA A 521 6.88 11.41 -38.80
CA ALA A 521 6.12 10.17 -38.76
C ALA A 521 6.03 9.67 -37.30
N THR A 522 4.82 9.60 -36.78
CA THR A 522 4.56 9.06 -35.46
C THR A 522 4.58 7.53 -35.44
N ARG A 523 5.16 6.92 -34.40
CA ARG A 523 5.25 5.47 -34.22
C ARG A 523 5.06 5.13 -32.75
N PRO A 524 4.48 3.97 -32.45
CA PRO A 524 4.44 3.46 -31.07
C PRO A 524 5.84 3.46 -30.42
N GLY A 525 5.90 3.90 -29.16
CA GLY A 525 7.15 4.04 -28.42
C GLY A 525 7.90 5.36 -28.64
N GLN A 526 7.37 6.29 -29.43
CA GLN A 526 7.89 7.67 -29.46
C GLN A 526 7.24 8.53 -28.38
N PHE A 527 8.01 9.47 -27.83
CA PHE A 527 7.55 10.42 -26.82
C PHE A 527 8.29 11.75 -26.92
N VAL A 528 7.68 12.79 -26.39
CA VAL A 528 8.26 14.13 -26.29
C VAL A 528 8.65 14.41 -24.85
N ALA A 529 9.83 15.01 -24.65
CA ALA A 529 10.28 15.45 -23.35
C ALA A 529 11.15 16.69 -23.46
N GLN A 530 11.13 17.53 -22.41
CA GLN A 530 11.98 18.70 -22.32
C GLN A 530 13.36 18.32 -21.79
N VAL A 531 14.43 18.76 -22.49
CA VAL A 531 15.81 18.55 -22.06
C VAL A 531 16.33 19.83 -21.42
N VAL A 532 16.50 19.81 -20.12
CA VAL A 532 17.05 20.92 -19.33
C VAL A 532 18.52 20.66 -19.05
N GLY A 533 19.35 21.67 -19.21
CA GLY A 533 20.78 21.62 -18.91
C GLY A 533 21.68 21.96 -20.10
N GLU A 534 22.92 22.26 -19.78
CA GLU A 534 23.92 22.71 -20.76
C GLU A 534 24.84 21.57 -21.28
N SER A 535 24.66 20.36 -20.77
CA SER A 535 25.55 19.22 -21.08
C SER A 535 25.54 18.79 -22.54
N MET A 536 24.50 19.13 -23.30
CA MET A 536 24.32 18.81 -24.72
C MET A 536 24.15 20.02 -25.63
N ASN A 537 24.47 21.23 -25.17
CA ASN A 537 24.12 22.52 -25.82
C ASN A 537 24.63 22.70 -27.25
N LYS A 538 25.61 21.95 -27.70
CA LYS A 538 26.03 21.94 -29.14
C LYS A 538 25.09 21.14 -30.04
N ARG A 539 24.17 20.38 -29.52
CA ARG A 539 23.23 19.52 -30.26
C ARG A 539 21.78 19.72 -29.83
N ILE A 540 21.55 19.99 -28.57
CA ILE A 540 20.24 20.17 -27.95
C ILE A 540 20.34 21.44 -27.11
N PRO A 541 19.66 22.54 -27.49
CA PRO A 541 19.60 23.75 -26.67
C PRO A 541 19.01 23.47 -25.29
N ASN A 542 19.46 24.22 -24.27
CA ASN A 542 18.88 24.13 -22.94
C ASN A 542 17.39 24.50 -22.96
N GLY A 543 16.55 23.66 -22.35
CA GLY A 543 15.11 23.85 -22.34
C GLY A 543 14.38 23.37 -23.61
N ALA A 544 15.08 22.77 -24.56
CA ALA A 544 14.50 22.33 -25.81
C ALA A 544 13.55 21.13 -25.64
N TRP A 545 12.43 21.18 -26.36
CA TRP A 545 11.52 20.06 -26.50
C TRP A 545 12.05 19.09 -27.55
N CYS A 546 12.21 17.84 -27.17
CA CYS A 546 12.85 16.81 -27.97
C CYS A 546 11.97 15.58 -28.14
N LEU A 547 12.00 15.03 -29.35
CA LEU A 547 11.38 13.74 -29.68
C LEU A 547 12.39 12.61 -29.42
N PHE A 548 11.94 11.60 -28.70
CA PHE A 548 12.69 10.39 -28.41
C PHE A 548 11.96 9.15 -28.93
N SER A 549 12.71 8.07 -29.13
CA SER A 549 12.17 6.72 -29.36
C SER A 549 12.57 5.83 -28.20
N ALA A 550 11.60 5.30 -27.45
CA ALA A 550 11.81 4.31 -26.42
C ALA A 550 12.34 2.99 -27.05
N ASN A 551 13.13 2.25 -26.29
CA ASN A 551 13.67 0.93 -26.66
C ASN A 551 14.33 0.88 -28.05
N PRO A 552 15.33 1.73 -28.32
CA PRO A 552 15.98 1.74 -29.64
C PRO A 552 16.65 0.38 -29.92
N GLY A 553 16.26 -0.24 -31.02
CA GLY A 553 16.89 -1.46 -31.51
C GLY A 553 18.27 -1.18 -32.13
N GLY A 554 19.16 -2.18 -32.12
CA GLY A 554 20.47 -2.12 -32.79
C GLY A 554 21.58 -1.47 -31.94
N THR A 555 22.65 -1.01 -32.62
CA THR A 555 23.80 -0.39 -31.93
C THR A 555 23.49 1.00 -31.42
N ARG A 556 23.80 1.27 -30.17
CA ARG A 556 23.65 2.58 -29.53
C ARG A 556 24.89 3.46 -29.65
N ASN A 557 26.01 2.86 -30.09
CA ASN A 557 27.29 3.55 -30.17
C ASN A 557 27.26 4.72 -31.15
N GLY A 558 27.63 5.90 -30.68
CA GLY A 558 27.59 7.15 -31.44
C GLY A 558 26.22 7.86 -31.49
N LYS A 559 25.20 7.34 -30.78
CA LYS A 559 23.88 7.94 -30.70
C LYS A 559 23.73 8.81 -29.44
N ILE A 560 22.87 9.81 -29.52
CA ILE A 560 22.45 10.59 -28.34
C ILE A 560 21.28 9.84 -27.70
N VAL A 561 21.42 9.55 -26.42
CA VAL A 561 20.45 8.75 -25.68
C VAL A 561 20.08 9.42 -24.36
N LEU A 562 18.83 9.22 -23.96
CA LEU A 562 18.37 9.46 -22.61
C LEU A 562 18.66 8.20 -21.80
N VAL A 563 19.42 8.33 -20.74
CA VAL A 563 19.83 7.21 -19.88
C VAL A 563 19.48 7.47 -18.44
N GLN A 564 19.22 6.40 -17.72
CA GLN A 564 19.00 6.35 -16.30
C GLN A 564 20.04 5.46 -15.63
N HIS A 565 20.64 5.91 -14.53
CA HIS A 565 21.55 5.12 -13.72
C HIS A 565 21.68 5.71 -12.32
N ARG A 566 21.64 4.86 -11.28
CA ARG A 566 21.67 5.28 -9.86
C ARG A 566 22.89 6.09 -9.43
N ALA A 567 24.05 5.89 -10.09
CA ALA A 567 25.29 6.62 -9.80
C ALA A 567 25.43 7.92 -10.62
N ILE A 568 24.44 8.25 -11.47
CA ILE A 568 24.40 9.52 -12.18
C ILE A 568 23.67 10.53 -11.29
N GLU A 569 24.35 11.64 -11.01
CA GLU A 569 23.76 12.84 -10.49
C GLU A 569 23.97 13.91 -11.56
N ASP A 570 22.92 14.23 -12.31
CA ASP A 570 23.02 15.22 -13.40
C ASP A 570 23.28 16.61 -12.78
N PRO A 571 24.36 17.29 -13.18
CA PRO A 571 24.77 18.56 -12.55
C PRO A 571 23.78 19.70 -12.74
N ASP A 572 22.86 19.59 -13.69
CA ASP A 572 21.91 20.65 -14.03
C ASP A 572 20.57 20.50 -13.29
N ASN A 573 20.17 19.25 -12.95
CA ASN A 573 18.85 18.97 -12.35
C ASN A 573 18.88 17.97 -11.16
N GLY A 574 20.05 17.44 -10.80
CA GLY A 574 20.21 16.48 -9.67
C GLY A 574 19.55 15.13 -9.89
N SER A 575 19.06 14.85 -11.11
CA SER A 575 18.32 13.63 -11.44
C SER A 575 19.27 12.48 -11.81
N CYS A 576 18.82 11.24 -11.63
CA CYS A 576 19.50 10.05 -12.13
C CYS A 576 19.31 9.83 -13.64
N LEU A 577 18.57 10.73 -14.31
CA LEU A 577 18.34 10.76 -15.76
C LEU A 577 19.25 11.81 -16.41
N THR A 578 19.85 11.47 -17.54
CA THR A 578 20.66 12.42 -18.30
C THR A 578 20.67 12.10 -19.80
N VAL A 579 20.81 13.14 -20.63
CA VAL A 579 20.97 12.98 -22.09
C VAL A 579 22.45 13.12 -22.43
N LYS A 580 23.04 12.09 -23.06
CA LYS A 580 24.47 12.07 -23.43
C LYS A 580 24.70 11.33 -24.75
N LEU A 581 25.88 11.56 -25.34
CA LEU A 581 26.37 10.75 -26.45
C LEU A 581 26.90 9.41 -25.90
N TYR A 582 26.28 8.33 -26.32
CA TYR A 582 26.62 6.97 -25.90
C TYR A 582 27.82 6.43 -26.65
N ARG A 583 28.81 5.89 -25.94
CA ARG A 583 29.91 5.10 -26.49
C ARG A 583 30.08 3.84 -25.63
N SER A 584 30.28 2.70 -26.28
CA SER A 584 30.62 1.45 -25.59
C SER A 584 31.94 0.89 -26.13
N GLU A 585 32.75 0.45 -25.20
CA GLU A 585 33.90 -0.42 -25.47
C GLU A 585 33.44 -1.85 -25.18
N LYS A 586 33.75 -2.75 -26.12
CA LYS A 586 33.32 -4.15 -26.05
C LYS A 586 34.54 -5.04 -26.02
N THR A 587 34.51 -6.06 -25.19
CA THR A 587 35.48 -7.13 -25.16
C THR A 587 34.81 -8.44 -25.58
N ILE A 588 35.64 -9.39 -26.07
CA ILE A 588 35.18 -10.73 -26.40
C ILE A 588 35.39 -11.60 -25.17
N SER A 589 34.31 -12.04 -24.54
CA SER A 589 34.36 -13.01 -23.46
C SER A 589 33.72 -14.31 -23.95
N GLY A 590 34.55 -15.31 -24.24
CA GLY A 590 34.12 -16.53 -24.93
C GLY A 590 33.72 -16.27 -26.38
N ASP A 591 32.50 -16.64 -26.78
CA ASP A 591 31.92 -16.40 -28.12
C ASP A 591 30.99 -15.17 -28.18
N GLU A 592 30.91 -14.35 -27.11
CA GLU A 592 29.99 -13.19 -27.02
C GLU A 592 30.74 -11.86 -26.88
N LEU A 593 30.20 -10.83 -27.56
CA LEU A 593 30.64 -9.45 -27.41
C LEU A 593 29.90 -8.84 -26.19
N VAL A 594 30.62 -8.66 -25.09
CA VAL A 594 30.11 -8.05 -23.86
C VAL A 594 30.58 -6.59 -23.77
N ASN A 595 29.75 -5.68 -23.31
CA ASN A 595 30.21 -4.34 -22.99
C ASN A 595 31.09 -4.40 -21.75
N GLU A 596 32.33 -3.98 -21.89
CA GLU A 596 33.28 -3.84 -20.78
C GLU A 596 33.12 -2.48 -20.11
N LYS A 597 32.70 -1.47 -20.90
CA LYS A 597 32.62 -0.10 -20.45
C LYS A 597 31.64 0.70 -21.30
N VAL A 598 30.87 1.53 -20.65
CA VAL A 598 30.03 2.55 -21.30
C VAL A 598 30.51 3.94 -20.90
N ILE A 599 30.69 4.80 -21.90
CA ILE A 599 31.08 6.19 -21.74
C ILE A 599 29.93 7.07 -22.21
N LEU A 600 29.38 7.85 -21.33
CA LEU A 600 28.34 8.84 -21.60
C LEU A 600 28.99 10.22 -21.70
N ARG A 601 29.13 10.69 -22.93
CA ARG A 601 29.89 11.90 -23.24
C ARG A 601 29.00 13.11 -23.40
N PRO A 602 29.25 14.23 -22.67
CA PRO A 602 28.60 15.50 -22.94
C PRO A 602 29.08 16.09 -24.28
N VAL A 603 28.16 16.75 -25.01
CA VAL A 603 28.45 17.47 -26.28
C VAL A 603 28.13 18.94 -26.07
N THR A 604 29.03 19.62 -25.36
CA THR A 604 28.80 20.96 -24.86
C THR A 604 29.97 21.91 -25.17
N SER A 605 29.68 23.22 -25.15
CA SER A 605 30.68 24.29 -25.10
C SER A 605 30.89 24.81 -23.67
N ALA A 606 30.02 24.44 -22.73
CA ALA A 606 30.11 24.85 -21.32
C ALA A 606 31.24 24.09 -20.57
N HIS A 607 31.84 24.77 -19.57
CA HIS A 607 32.88 24.18 -18.76
C HIS A 607 32.25 23.40 -17.60
N GLY A 608 32.95 22.37 -17.11
CA GLY A 608 32.55 21.62 -15.91
C GLY A 608 31.98 20.22 -16.20
N TYR A 609 31.50 19.94 -17.40
CA TYR A 609 30.96 18.63 -17.76
C TYR A 609 32.09 17.66 -18.15
N ARG A 610 32.03 16.44 -17.61
CA ARG A 610 32.98 15.36 -17.87
C ARG A 610 32.28 14.11 -18.41
N ASP A 611 33.06 13.23 -19.04
CA ASP A 611 32.58 11.91 -19.41
C ASP A 611 32.17 11.15 -18.15
N ILE A 612 30.98 10.55 -18.16
CA ILE A 612 30.53 9.62 -17.11
C ILE A 612 30.90 8.22 -17.60
N VAL A 613 31.68 7.51 -16.82
CA VAL A 613 32.18 6.17 -17.17
C VAL A 613 31.51 5.17 -16.26
N ILE A 614 30.91 4.15 -16.85
CA ILE A 614 30.21 3.06 -16.16
C ILE A 614 30.88 1.77 -16.57
N GLU A 615 31.37 1.00 -15.61
CA GLU A 615 32.18 -0.20 -15.79
C GLU A 615 31.63 -1.34 -14.91
N ASP A 616 31.97 -2.57 -15.26
CA ASP A 616 31.70 -3.80 -14.49
C ASP A 616 30.23 -3.97 -14.02
N ASP A 617 30.04 -4.23 -12.74
CA ASP A 617 28.73 -4.53 -12.12
C ASP A 617 27.72 -3.39 -12.28
N ASP A 618 28.17 -2.15 -12.38
CA ASP A 618 27.30 -1.00 -12.56
C ASP A 618 26.69 -0.91 -13.98
N LEU A 619 27.22 -1.64 -14.95
CA LEU A 619 26.65 -1.71 -16.31
C LEU A 619 25.26 -2.33 -16.34
N HIS A 620 24.94 -3.20 -15.38
CA HIS A 620 23.64 -3.84 -15.27
C HIS A 620 22.53 -2.86 -14.86
N ASP A 621 22.89 -1.80 -14.16
CA ASP A 621 21.96 -0.77 -13.69
C ASP A 621 21.77 0.36 -14.73
N LEU A 622 22.54 0.36 -15.81
CA LEU A 622 22.42 1.37 -16.86
C LEU A 622 21.25 1.06 -17.78
N ARG A 623 20.26 1.90 -17.74
CA ARG A 623 19.09 1.82 -18.60
C ARG A 623 19.11 2.90 -19.65
N VAL A 624 18.98 2.52 -20.95
CA VAL A 624 18.73 3.46 -22.03
C VAL A 624 17.23 3.59 -22.20
N VAL A 625 16.71 4.73 -21.80
CA VAL A 625 15.27 5.07 -21.78
C VAL A 625 14.78 5.42 -23.18
N GLY A 626 15.56 6.20 -23.93
CA GLY A 626 15.19 6.59 -25.27
C GLY A 626 16.38 7.03 -26.12
N GLU A 627 16.24 6.90 -27.42
CA GLU A 627 17.15 7.47 -28.43
C GLU A 627 16.60 8.80 -28.90
N PHE A 628 17.41 9.83 -28.90
CA PHE A 628 17.07 11.15 -29.44
C PHE A 628 16.84 11.09 -30.94
N ILE A 629 15.72 11.64 -31.39
CA ILE A 629 15.35 11.75 -32.82
C ILE A 629 15.58 13.16 -33.32
N ALA A 630 14.97 14.15 -32.69
CA ALA A 630 15.00 15.54 -33.15
C ALA A 630 14.70 16.51 -32.01
N VAL A 631 15.18 17.73 -32.17
CA VAL A 631 14.66 18.91 -31.45
C VAL A 631 13.39 19.36 -32.14
N LEU A 632 12.33 19.56 -31.36
CA LEU A 632 11.04 20.04 -31.87
C LEU A 632 10.92 21.57 -31.74
N ALA A 633 11.39 22.14 -30.64
CA ALA A 633 11.43 23.57 -30.37
C ALA A 633 12.47 23.91 -29.29
#